data_e200c54b2ba06fba6edbacfa495d2649
#
_entry.id   e200c54b2ba06fba6edbacfa495d2649
#
_cell.length_a   1.000
_cell.length_b   1.000
_cell.length_c   1.000
_cell.angle_alpha   90.00
_cell.angle_beta   90.00
_cell.angle_gamma   90.00
#
_symmetry.space_group_name_H-M   'P 1'
#
loop_
_entity.id
_entity.type
_entity.pdbx_description
1 polymer ?
#
loop_
_entity_poly.entity_id
_entity_poly.type
_entity_poly.pdbx_seq_one_letter_code
_entity_poly.pdbx_strand_id
1 'polypeptide(L)'
;MILARRAVLAATLTLAATLVLGAAVPSRAADDNSVDAIKKRGTIKIGVKYDAPPFGSLNPQTNQVTGFDVDIARAIAKKVLGSPDKVELVQVKSDNRVPLVQNGDIDAFVATATITPARMKTIDFSNVYYRAGQSLLVKKSSSVKSYKDLDGKGVCSVQGSTPEQTIRKLVPKANVVTFETYPECLTALRGGRVDAVTTDNVILGGYEAQDPANLELVGGLFTFEPYGIGIRKGNASLVKAVNDTLADLKKSGEYAKIHERWLKKSVPGDFGQWFNMPAEKAAEQFANQKPG
;
A
#
# COMPACT_ATOMS: atom_id res chain seq x y z
N MET A 1 -56.24 -78.13 10.07
CA MET A 1 -57.33 -77.29 10.62
C MET A 1 -56.75 -76.44 11.70
N ILE A 2 -56.62 -75.11 11.50
CA ILE A 2 -56.63 -74.02 12.45
C ILE A 2 -56.15 -72.78 11.74
N LEU A 3 -57.00 -71.80 11.63
CA LEU A 3 -56.79 -70.48 10.98
C LEU A 3 -55.84 -69.67 11.78
N ALA A 4 -54.86 -69.04 11.09
CA ALA A 4 -54.02 -67.99 11.60
C ALA A 4 -54.58 -66.58 11.16
N ARG A 5 -54.99 -65.75 12.13
CA ARG A 5 -55.41 -64.38 11.92
C ARG A 5 -54.16 -63.52 11.71
N ARG A 6 -54.09 -62.73 10.62
CA ARG A 6 -53.10 -61.72 10.35
C ARG A 6 -53.56 -60.41 11.02
N ALA A 7 -52.78 -59.88 11.93
CA ALA A 7 -52.92 -58.55 12.44
C ALA A 7 -52.02 -57.56 11.60
N VAL A 8 -52.62 -56.59 11.00
CA VAL A 8 -51.95 -55.53 10.24
C VAL A 8 -51.68 -54.39 11.21
N LEU A 9 -50.41 -54.13 11.53
CA LEU A 9 -50.01 -52.95 12.24
C LEU A 9 -49.79 -51.83 11.21
N ALA A 10 -50.59 -50.77 11.28
CA ALA A 10 -50.40 -49.51 10.56
C ALA A 10 -49.35 -48.66 11.33
N ALA A 11 -48.18 -48.48 10.78
CA ALA A 11 -47.18 -47.56 11.29
C ALA A 11 -47.43 -46.17 10.71
N THR A 12 -47.92 -45.25 11.52
CA THR A 12 -48.01 -43.81 11.19
C THR A 12 -46.63 -43.15 11.32
N LEU A 13 -46.00 -42.83 10.18
CA LEU A 13 -44.80 -41.98 10.15
C LEU A 13 -45.22 -40.53 10.38
N THR A 14 -44.89 -39.99 11.55
CA THR A 14 -44.94 -38.55 11.85
C THR A 14 -43.67 -37.88 11.32
N LEU A 15 -43.80 -37.13 10.23
CA LEU A 15 -42.74 -36.33 9.65
C LEU A 15 -42.58 -35.06 10.49
N ALA A 16 -41.56 -35.02 11.38
CA ALA A 16 -41.19 -33.84 12.14
C ALA A 16 -40.41 -32.88 11.21
N ALA A 17 -41.06 -31.86 10.71
CA ALA A 17 -40.42 -30.77 9.99
C ALA A 17 -39.61 -29.91 10.97
N THR A 18 -38.32 -30.11 11.06
CA THR A 18 -37.40 -29.19 11.76
C THR A 18 -37.25 -27.92 10.98
N LEU A 19 -37.94 -26.84 11.43
CA LEU A 19 -37.64 -25.48 10.97
C LEU A 19 -36.22 -25.10 11.43
N VAL A 20 -35.25 -25.15 10.51
CA VAL A 20 -33.96 -24.52 10.72
C VAL A 20 -34.18 -23.01 10.60
N LEU A 21 -34.35 -22.33 11.74
CA LEU A 21 -34.21 -20.87 11.79
C LEU A 21 -32.75 -20.58 11.44
N GLY A 22 -32.50 -20.25 10.16
CA GLY A 22 -31.24 -19.68 9.72
C GLY A 22 -31.06 -18.34 10.44
N ALA A 23 -30.23 -18.32 11.48
CA ALA A 23 -29.76 -17.07 12.06
C ALA A 23 -29.07 -16.31 10.93
N ALA A 24 -29.72 -15.26 10.40
CA ALA A 24 -29.11 -14.32 9.51
C ALA A 24 -27.93 -13.70 10.27
N VAL A 25 -26.71 -14.12 9.95
CA VAL A 25 -25.50 -13.45 10.42
C VAL A 25 -25.63 -12.01 9.93
N PRO A 26 -25.66 -11.01 10.85
CA PRO A 26 -25.76 -9.64 10.40
C PRO A 26 -24.56 -9.37 9.50
N SER A 27 -24.82 -9.16 8.22
CA SER A 27 -23.82 -8.64 7.30
C SER A 27 -23.35 -7.32 7.91
N ARG A 28 -22.11 -7.30 8.41
CA ARG A 28 -21.49 -6.07 8.90
C ARG A 28 -21.52 -5.11 7.72
N ALA A 29 -22.48 -4.18 7.74
CA ALA A 29 -22.49 -3.10 6.78
C ALA A 29 -21.10 -2.47 6.83
N ALA A 30 -20.41 -2.45 5.69
CA ALA A 30 -19.09 -1.82 5.64
C ALA A 30 -19.27 -0.40 6.17
N ASP A 31 -18.43 0.00 7.15
CA ASP A 31 -18.49 1.32 7.77
C ASP A 31 -18.59 2.40 6.66
N ASP A 32 -19.52 3.34 6.81
CA ASP A 32 -19.60 4.48 5.90
C ASP A 32 -18.36 5.36 6.11
N ASN A 33 -17.45 5.34 5.14
CA ASN A 33 -16.20 6.11 5.15
C ASN A 33 -16.35 7.44 4.40
N SER A 34 -17.58 7.93 4.17
CA SER A 34 -17.81 9.26 3.63
C SER A 34 -17.23 10.36 4.55
N VAL A 35 -16.98 11.52 3.99
CA VAL A 35 -16.48 12.67 4.77
C VAL A 35 -17.42 13.02 5.91
N ASP A 36 -18.74 12.87 5.72
CA ASP A 36 -19.73 13.17 6.76
C ASP A 36 -19.69 12.13 7.89
N ALA A 37 -19.53 10.85 7.57
CA ALA A 37 -19.36 9.80 8.57
C ALA A 37 -18.05 9.98 9.35
N ILE A 38 -16.95 10.34 8.67
CA ILE A 38 -15.67 10.67 9.30
C ILE A 38 -15.81 11.87 10.25
N LYS A 39 -16.51 12.93 9.83
CA LYS A 39 -16.79 14.11 10.68
C LYS A 39 -17.63 13.74 11.90
N LYS A 40 -18.66 12.92 11.73
CA LYS A 40 -19.51 12.44 12.82
C LYS A 40 -18.71 11.60 13.83
N ARG A 41 -17.77 10.77 13.36
CA ARG A 41 -16.90 9.96 14.20
C ARG A 41 -15.83 10.82 14.91
N GLY A 42 -15.43 11.95 14.33
CA GLY A 42 -14.44 12.87 14.88
C GLY A 42 -12.98 12.45 14.70
N THR A 43 -12.73 11.34 14.01
CA THR A 43 -11.40 10.79 13.72
C THR A 43 -11.37 10.19 12.33
N ILE A 44 -10.23 10.29 11.62
CA ILE A 44 -9.99 9.61 10.34
C ILE A 44 -8.94 8.51 10.53
N LYS A 45 -9.22 7.30 10.01
CA LYS A 45 -8.29 6.16 10.07
C LYS A 45 -7.50 6.11 8.77
N ILE A 46 -6.20 6.34 8.85
CA ILE A 46 -5.31 6.35 7.68
C ILE A 46 -4.23 5.29 7.81
N GLY A 47 -4.19 4.37 6.84
CA GLY A 47 -3.13 3.39 6.72
C GLY A 47 -1.82 4.04 6.27
N VAL A 48 -0.73 3.77 6.99
CA VAL A 48 0.63 4.22 6.64
C VAL A 48 1.63 3.07 6.82
N LYS A 49 2.74 3.14 6.09
CA LYS A 49 3.84 2.20 6.28
C LYS A 49 4.58 2.48 7.59
N TYR A 50 5.05 1.42 8.25
CA TYR A 50 5.91 1.50 9.44
C TYR A 50 7.36 1.09 9.12
N ASP A 51 7.58 0.61 7.88
CA ASP A 51 8.80 -0.02 7.41
C ASP A 51 9.35 0.60 6.10
N ALA A 52 8.96 1.79 5.73
CA ALA A 52 9.35 2.44 4.48
C ALA A 52 9.93 3.85 4.72
N PRO A 53 11.11 3.99 5.36
CA PRO A 53 11.75 5.28 5.51
C PRO A 53 12.10 5.87 4.14
N PRO A 54 12.00 7.20 3.94
CA PRO A 54 11.55 8.23 4.85
C PRO A 54 10.05 8.52 4.81
N PHE A 55 9.22 7.66 4.15
CA PHE A 55 7.77 7.89 4.00
C PHE A 55 6.98 7.56 5.27
N GLY A 56 7.24 6.40 5.86
CA GLY A 56 6.63 5.98 7.12
C GLY A 56 7.55 5.01 7.85
N SER A 57 7.96 5.36 9.06
CA SER A 57 8.87 4.57 9.87
C SER A 57 8.47 4.62 11.33
N LEU A 58 8.37 3.43 11.95
CA LEU A 58 8.18 3.30 13.38
C LEU A 58 9.52 3.48 14.10
N ASN A 59 9.57 4.42 15.04
CA ASN A 59 10.68 4.51 15.96
C ASN A 59 10.42 3.55 17.15
N PRO A 60 11.23 2.49 17.34
CA PRO A 60 10.96 1.49 18.35
C PRO A 60 11.18 2.00 19.80
N GLN A 61 11.96 3.07 20.00
CA GLN A 61 12.21 3.65 21.32
C GLN A 61 11.05 4.52 21.81
N THR A 62 10.42 5.27 20.87
CA THR A 62 9.31 6.19 21.20
C THR A 62 7.94 5.63 20.85
N ASN A 63 7.88 4.52 20.12
CA ASN A 63 6.65 3.95 19.52
C ASN A 63 5.89 4.95 18.65
N GLN A 64 6.58 5.93 18.08
CA GLN A 64 6.00 6.93 17.20
C GLN A 64 6.26 6.59 15.73
N VAL A 65 5.23 6.73 14.92
CA VAL A 65 5.34 6.62 13.45
C VAL A 65 5.48 8.01 12.88
N THR A 66 6.55 8.20 12.09
CA THR A 66 6.86 9.49 11.45
C THR A 66 7.28 9.27 10.00
N GLY A 67 7.17 10.32 9.18
CA GLY A 67 7.57 10.25 7.78
C GLY A 67 6.76 11.18 6.88
N PHE A 68 7.16 11.22 5.63
CA PHE A 68 6.52 12.04 4.60
C PHE A 68 5.02 11.71 4.44
N ASP A 69 4.68 10.41 4.33
CA ASP A 69 3.29 9.95 4.21
C ASP A 69 2.48 10.25 5.47
N VAL A 70 3.11 10.21 6.63
CA VAL A 70 2.48 10.54 7.92
C VAL A 70 2.12 12.03 7.98
N ASP A 71 3.00 12.92 7.51
CA ASP A 71 2.70 14.36 7.46
C ASP A 71 1.57 14.65 6.46
N ILE A 72 1.52 13.94 5.31
CA ILE A 72 0.39 14.04 4.38
C ILE A 72 -0.91 13.53 5.03
N ALA A 73 -0.88 12.41 5.76
CA ALA A 73 -2.04 11.89 6.48
C ALA A 73 -2.56 12.90 7.53
N ARG A 74 -1.67 13.55 8.27
CA ARG A 74 -2.02 14.63 9.22
C ARG A 74 -2.62 15.85 8.53
N ALA A 75 -2.13 16.21 7.34
CA ALA A 75 -2.70 17.31 6.54
C ALA A 75 -4.13 16.98 6.07
N ILE A 76 -4.41 15.72 5.69
CA ILE A 76 -5.77 15.27 5.35
C ILE A 76 -6.69 15.37 6.58
N ALA A 77 -6.24 14.92 7.75
CA ALA A 77 -7.01 15.04 8.98
C ALA A 77 -7.32 16.51 9.33
N LYS A 78 -6.33 17.40 9.19
CA LYS A 78 -6.52 18.85 9.36
C LYS A 78 -7.57 19.41 8.41
N LYS A 79 -7.55 19.01 7.14
CA LYS A 79 -8.53 19.46 6.12
C LYS A 79 -9.94 18.98 6.44
N VAL A 80 -10.09 17.70 6.81
CA VAL A 80 -11.41 17.07 7.01
C VAL A 80 -12.01 17.40 8.38
N LEU A 81 -11.17 17.45 9.44
CA LEU A 81 -11.59 17.50 10.83
C LEU A 81 -11.09 18.72 11.60
N GLY A 82 -10.36 19.63 10.93
CA GLY A 82 -9.86 20.87 11.53
C GLY A 82 -8.60 20.72 12.39
N SER A 83 -8.11 19.48 12.65
CA SER A 83 -6.90 19.22 13.43
C SER A 83 -6.06 18.11 12.83
N PRO A 84 -4.72 18.23 12.76
CA PRO A 84 -3.81 17.19 12.31
C PRO A 84 -3.74 16.00 13.27
N ASP A 85 -4.17 16.16 14.52
CA ASP A 85 -4.11 15.13 15.55
C ASP A 85 -5.34 14.22 15.56
N LYS A 86 -6.39 14.58 14.80
CA LYS A 86 -7.59 13.76 14.63
C LYS A 86 -7.40 12.64 13.60
N VAL A 87 -6.23 12.01 13.59
CA VAL A 87 -5.89 10.87 12.75
C VAL A 87 -5.49 9.67 13.60
N GLU A 88 -6.07 8.53 13.30
CA GLU A 88 -5.60 7.23 13.77
C GLU A 88 -4.71 6.63 12.67
N LEU A 89 -3.41 6.50 12.95
CA LEU A 89 -2.46 5.88 12.03
C LEU A 89 -2.48 4.37 12.21
N VAL A 90 -2.85 3.66 11.14
CA VAL A 90 -2.94 2.20 11.12
C VAL A 90 -1.79 1.64 10.31
N GLN A 91 -1.07 0.65 10.86
CA GLN A 91 -0.01 -0.02 10.11
C GLN A 91 -0.60 -0.76 8.91
N VAL A 92 -0.05 -0.50 7.72
CA VAL A 92 -0.37 -1.27 6.52
C VAL A 92 0.89 -1.78 5.83
N LYS A 93 0.74 -2.92 5.15
CA LYS A 93 1.74 -3.52 4.26
C LYS A 93 1.30 -3.39 2.81
N SER A 94 2.16 -3.75 1.86
CA SER A 94 1.83 -3.60 0.43
C SER A 94 0.69 -4.53 -0.01
N ASP A 95 0.57 -5.71 0.59
CA ASP A 95 -0.44 -6.72 0.29
C ASP A 95 -1.80 -6.44 0.93
N ASN A 96 -1.82 -5.86 2.16
CA ASN A 96 -3.06 -5.73 2.92
C ASN A 96 -3.73 -4.35 2.83
N ARG A 97 -3.03 -3.28 2.38
CA ARG A 97 -3.59 -1.91 2.33
C ARG A 97 -4.86 -1.80 1.47
N VAL A 98 -4.92 -2.55 0.34
CA VAL A 98 -6.09 -2.55 -0.53
C VAL A 98 -7.27 -3.29 0.11
N PRO A 99 -7.15 -4.52 0.60
CA PRO A 99 -8.20 -5.16 1.39
C PRO A 99 -8.73 -4.32 2.55
N LEU A 100 -7.85 -3.71 3.36
CA LEU A 100 -8.26 -2.91 4.52
C LEU A 100 -9.14 -1.71 4.13
N VAL A 101 -8.80 -1.00 3.05
CA VAL A 101 -9.63 0.14 2.60
C VAL A 101 -10.93 -0.33 1.95
N GLN A 102 -10.93 -1.47 1.25
CA GLN A 102 -12.15 -2.05 0.67
C GLN A 102 -13.15 -2.48 1.74
N ASN A 103 -12.66 -3.10 2.81
CA ASN A 103 -13.49 -3.56 3.93
C ASN A 103 -13.99 -2.41 4.81
N GLY A 104 -13.33 -1.22 4.76
CA GLY A 104 -13.63 -0.09 5.62
C GLY A 104 -12.94 -0.13 6.98
N ASP A 105 -11.96 -1.01 7.16
CA ASP A 105 -11.12 -1.05 8.35
C ASP A 105 -10.30 0.24 8.50
N ILE A 106 -9.96 0.86 7.36
CA ILE A 106 -9.36 2.20 7.24
C ILE A 106 -10.15 3.04 6.23
N ASP A 107 -10.14 4.37 6.40
CA ASP A 107 -10.80 5.31 5.49
C ASP A 107 -10.01 5.53 4.19
N ALA A 108 -8.68 5.60 4.34
CA ALA A 108 -7.73 5.77 3.25
C ALA A 108 -6.37 5.17 3.64
N PHE A 109 -5.46 5.05 2.67
CA PHE A 109 -4.05 4.81 2.98
C PHE A 109 -3.14 5.78 2.23
N VAL A 110 -2.13 6.29 2.91
CA VAL A 110 -0.99 7.05 2.38
C VAL A 110 0.24 6.20 2.64
N ALA A 111 0.62 5.37 1.67
CA ALA A 111 1.51 4.24 1.94
C ALA A 111 2.32 3.84 0.69
N THR A 112 2.99 4.81 0.05
CA THR A 112 3.85 4.57 -1.13
C THR A 112 3.17 3.70 -2.20
N ALA A 113 1.92 3.99 -2.52
CA ALA A 113 1.13 3.13 -3.38
C ALA A 113 1.10 3.62 -4.82
N THR A 114 1.76 2.91 -5.70
CA THR A 114 1.71 3.16 -7.14
C THR A 114 0.29 3.03 -7.67
N ILE A 115 -0.16 4.05 -8.38
CA ILE A 115 -1.42 4.04 -9.11
C ILE A 115 -1.24 3.11 -10.33
N THR A 116 -2.04 2.03 -10.39
CA THR A 116 -2.02 1.09 -11.51
C THR A 116 -3.42 0.81 -12.02
N PRO A 117 -3.60 0.47 -13.31
CA PRO A 117 -4.92 0.11 -13.84
C PRO A 117 -5.58 -1.04 -13.05
N ALA A 118 -4.78 -2.01 -12.59
CA ALA A 118 -5.30 -3.15 -11.83
C ALA A 118 -5.89 -2.72 -10.49
N ARG A 119 -5.19 -1.86 -9.73
CA ARG A 119 -5.65 -1.34 -8.45
C ARG A 119 -6.87 -0.42 -8.62
N MET A 120 -6.92 0.40 -9.68
CA MET A 120 -8.04 1.29 -9.96
C MET A 120 -9.36 0.57 -10.27
N LYS A 121 -9.32 -0.71 -10.63
CA LYS A 121 -10.55 -1.52 -10.77
C LYS A 121 -11.25 -1.73 -9.43
N THR A 122 -10.51 -1.78 -8.33
CA THR A 122 -11.00 -2.21 -7.02
C THR A 122 -11.07 -1.10 -5.98
N ILE A 123 -10.28 -0.04 -6.13
CA ILE A 123 -10.27 1.15 -5.28
C ILE A 123 -10.18 2.42 -6.13
N ASP A 124 -10.47 3.56 -5.52
CA ASP A 124 -10.17 4.87 -6.10
C ASP A 124 -8.83 5.39 -5.55
N PHE A 125 -8.22 6.28 -6.30
CA PHE A 125 -7.01 6.97 -5.91
C PHE A 125 -7.20 8.48 -5.94
N SER A 126 -6.45 9.17 -5.09
CA SER A 126 -6.19 10.59 -5.29
C SER A 126 -5.39 10.85 -6.55
N ASN A 127 -5.27 12.09 -6.94
CA ASN A 127 -4.20 12.54 -7.84
C ASN A 127 -2.82 12.18 -7.28
N VAL A 128 -1.81 12.17 -8.15
CA VAL A 128 -0.43 11.85 -7.77
C VAL A 128 0.09 12.83 -6.72
N TYR A 129 0.57 12.29 -5.58
CA TYR A 129 1.21 13.09 -4.54
C TYR A 129 2.74 12.95 -4.51
N TYR A 130 3.28 11.88 -5.10
CA TYR A 130 4.73 11.65 -5.21
C TYR A 130 5.07 10.85 -6.47
N ARG A 131 6.29 11.00 -6.98
CA ARG A 131 6.82 10.19 -8.08
C ARG A 131 8.10 9.49 -7.65
N ALA A 132 8.07 8.17 -7.65
CA ALA A 132 9.23 7.32 -7.45
C ALA A 132 9.58 6.56 -8.75
N GLY A 133 10.59 5.72 -8.67
CA GLY A 133 10.93 4.73 -9.68
C GLY A 133 11.64 3.55 -9.02
N GLN A 134 11.45 2.37 -9.56
CA GLN A 134 12.09 1.16 -9.04
C GLN A 134 13.61 1.20 -9.27
N SER A 135 14.36 0.70 -8.28
CA SER A 135 15.82 0.61 -8.29
C SER A 135 16.26 -0.66 -7.56
N LEU A 136 17.57 -0.81 -7.38
CA LEU A 136 18.16 -1.93 -6.63
C LEU A 136 19.04 -1.40 -5.48
N LEU A 137 18.97 -2.10 -4.35
CA LEU A 137 19.90 -1.96 -3.24
C LEU A 137 20.72 -3.24 -3.12
N VAL A 138 22.03 -3.10 -3.11
CA VAL A 138 22.97 -4.22 -3.06
C VAL A 138 24.04 -3.98 -2.00
N LYS A 139 24.82 -5.01 -1.66
CA LYS A 139 26.06 -4.82 -0.90
C LYS A 139 27.08 -4.08 -1.77
N LYS A 140 27.90 -3.20 -1.22
CA LYS A 140 28.98 -2.52 -1.95
C LYS A 140 29.96 -3.46 -2.66
N SER A 141 30.13 -4.66 -2.13
CA SER A 141 30.95 -5.71 -2.75
C SER A 141 30.26 -6.47 -3.89
N SER A 142 29.02 -6.12 -4.23
CA SER A 142 28.24 -6.81 -5.24
C SER A 142 28.72 -6.53 -6.66
N SER A 143 28.70 -7.56 -7.50
CA SER A 143 28.89 -7.42 -8.95
C SER A 143 27.63 -6.94 -9.69
N VAL A 144 26.45 -6.95 -9.03
CA VAL A 144 25.21 -6.48 -9.62
C VAL A 144 25.23 -4.96 -9.74
N LYS A 145 25.03 -4.43 -10.95
CA LYS A 145 25.00 -2.99 -11.23
C LYS A 145 23.68 -2.54 -11.86
N SER A 146 22.88 -3.47 -12.36
CA SER A 146 21.56 -3.20 -12.94
C SER A 146 20.64 -4.41 -12.80
N TYR A 147 19.33 -4.22 -13.07
CA TYR A 147 18.40 -5.35 -13.08
C TYR A 147 18.74 -6.42 -14.13
N LYS A 148 19.51 -6.06 -15.17
CA LYS A 148 19.96 -6.98 -16.23
C LYS A 148 20.97 -8.01 -15.74
N ASP A 149 21.63 -7.73 -14.59
CA ASP A 149 22.62 -8.63 -13.98
C ASP A 149 21.98 -9.66 -13.03
N LEU A 150 20.66 -9.69 -12.93
CA LEU A 150 19.92 -10.49 -11.94
C LEU A 150 19.53 -11.90 -12.43
N ASP A 151 19.88 -12.28 -13.67
CA ASP A 151 19.66 -13.65 -14.16
C ASP A 151 20.33 -14.68 -13.24
N GLY A 152 19.53 -15.61 -12.69
CA GLY A 152 19.98 -16.62 -11.73
C GLY A 152 20.30 -16.11 -10.32
N LYS A 153 20.20 -14.80 -10.06
CA LYS A 153 20.47 -14.17 -8.77
C LYS A 153 19.26 -14.18 -7.86
N GLY A 154 19.51 -14.12 -6.55
CA GLY A 154 18.48 -13.93 -5.53
C GLY A 154 18.07 -12.47 -5.42
N VAL A 155 16.77 -12.17 -5.55
CA VAL A 155 16.25 -10.81 -5.44
C VAL A 155 15.10 -10.79 -4.45
N CYS A 156 15.16 -9.89 -3.47
CA CYS A 156 14.07 -9.70 -2.51
C CYS A 156 13.21 -8.48 -2.84
N SER A 157 11.89 -8.64 -2.71
CA SER A 157 10.94 -7.54 -2.66
C SER A 157 9.81 -7.85 -1.68
N VAL A 158 8.93 -6.88 -1.41
CA VAL A 158 7.79 -7.15 -0.51
C VAL A 158 6.58 -7.61 -1.30
N GLN A 159 5.85 -8.55 -0.73
CA GLN A 159 4.64 -9.14 -1.31
C GLN A 159 3.59 -8.06 -1.64
N GLY A 160 2.95 -8.18 -2.82
CA GLY A 160 1.90 -7.27 -3.27
C GLY A 160 2.38 -5.90 -3.74
N SER A 161 3.70 -5.69 -3.85
CA SER A 161 4.28 -4.47 -4.41
C SER A 161 4.34 -4.52 -5.94
N THR A 162 4.34 -3.36 -6.60
CA THR A 162 4.62 -3.25 -8.04
C THR A 162 6.05 -3.66 -8.38
N PRO A 163 7.09 -3.32 -7.57
CA PRO A 163 8.45 -3.80 -7.78
C PRO A 163 8.60 -5.32 -7.80
N GLU A 164 7.85 -6.06 -6.98
CA GLU A 164 7.83 -7.52 -7.05
C GLU A 164 7.32 -8.01 -8.42
N GLN A 165 6.17 -7.48 -8.84
CA GLN A 165 5.55 -7.89 -10.11
C GLN A 165 6.44 -7.52 -11.30
N THR A 166 7.04 -6.33 -11.25
CA THR A 166 7.91 -5.83 -12.31
C THR A 166 9.17 -6.67 -12.44
N ILE A 167 9.86 -6.99 -11.33
CA ILE A 167 11.10 -7.77 -11.42
C ILE A 167 10.86 -9.20 -11.92
N ARG A 168 9.75 -9.83 -11.51
CA ARG A 168 9.36 -11.14 -12.05
C ARG A 168 9.14 -11.12 -13.56
N LYS A 169 8.59 -10.01 -14.09
CA LYS A 169 8.35 -9.82 -15.52
C LYS A 169 9.61 -9.52 -16.29
N LEU A 170 10.48 -8.64 -15.76
CA LEU A 170 11.68 -8.17 -16.46
C LEU A 170 12.80 -9.20 -16.45
N VAL A 171 12.95 -9.95 -15.36
CA VAL A 171 14.01 -10.94 -15.16
C VAL A 171 13.38 -12.28 -14.75
N PRO A 172 12.79 -13.02 -15.69
CA PRO A 172 12.07 -14.26 -15.38
C PRO A 172 12.96 -15.36 -14.77
N LYS A 173 14.28 -15.26 -14.96
CA LYS A 173 15.26 -16.20 -14.39
C LYS A 173 15.80 -15.79 -13.01
N ALA A 174 15.41 -14.63 -12.50
CA ALA A 174 15.78 -14.22 -11.14
C ALA A 174 15.05 -15.10 -10.09
N ASN A 175 15.75 -15.45 -9.03
CA ASN A 175 15.16 -16.14 -7.87
C ASN A 175 14.49 -15.10 -6.96
N VAL A 176 13.23 -14.75 -7.24
CA VAL A 176 12.51 -13.70 -6.50
C VAL A 176 11.95 -14.28 -5.20
N VAL A 177 12.47 -13.80 -4.09
CA VAL A 177 12.01 -14.08 -2.72
C VAL A 177 11.16 -12.92 -2.25
N THR A 178 10.03 -13.20 -1.58
CA THR A 178 9.15 -12.17 -1.04
C THR A 178 8.99 -12.31 0.46
N PHE A 179 8.98 -11.18 1.15
CA PHE A 179 8.58 -11.07 2.55
C PHE A 179 7.46 -10.05 2.69
N GLU A 180 6.92 -9.91 3.89
CA GLU A 180 5.88 -8.93 4.17
C GLU A 180 6.45 -7.52 4.37
N THR A 181 7.72 -7.42 4.82
CA THR A 181 8.38 -6.15 5.20
C THR A 181 9.75 -5.99 4.57
N TYR A 182 10.18 -4.74 4.39
CA TYR A 182 11.53 -4.43 3.89
C TYR A 182 12.66 -4.80 4.86
N PRO A 183 12.54 -4.67 6.19
CA PRO A 183 13.57 -5.16 7.13
C PRO A 183 13.92 -6.64 6.97
N GLU A 184 12.94 -7.48 6.62
CA GLU A 184 13.19 -8.90 6.33
C GLU A 184 14.03 -9.07 5.05
N CYS A 185 13.73 -8.30 4.00
CA CYS A 185 14.54 -8.28 2.77
C CYS A 185 15.97 -7.81 3.05
N LEU A 186 16.16 -6.77 3.88
CA LEU A 186 17.50 -6.29 4.25
C LEU A 186 18.27 -7.32 5.07
N THR A 187 17.60 -8.04 5.97
CA THR A 187 18.21 -9.13 6.72
C THR A 187 18.68 -10.24 5.76
N ALA A 188 17.88 -10.59 4.77
CA ALA A 188 18.25 -11.56 3.73
C ALA A 188 19.43 -11.08 2.89
N LEU A 189 19.48 -9.78 2.51
CA LEU A 189 20.59 -9.18 1.76
C LEU A 189 21.88 -9.18 2.58
N ARG A 190 21.85 -8.70 3.82
CA ARG A 190 23.00 -8.67 4.72
C ARG A 190 23.53 -10.07 4.98
N GLY A 191 22.66 -11.04 5.18
CA GLY A 191 23.00 -12.46 5.38
C GLY A 191 23.47 -13.19 4.10
N GLY A 192 23.43 -12.55 2.92
CA GLY A 192 23.84 -13.17 1.66
C GLY A 192 22.86 -14.21 1.11
N ARG A 193 21.62 -14.24 1.61
CA ARG A 193 20.54 -15.11 1.10
C ARG A 193 19.96 -14.61 -0.22
N VAL A 194 20.09 -13.31 -0.49
CA VAL A 194 19.77 -12.65 -1.75
C VAL A 194 20.89 -11.72 -2.16
N ASP A 195 21.01 -11.45 -3.46
CA ASP A 195 22.04 -10.59 -4.06
C ASP A 195 21.59 -9.12 -4.11
N ALA A 196 20.28 -8.88 -4.14
CA ALA A 196 19.69 -7.54 -4.23
C ALA A 196 18.34 -7.46 -3.48
N VAL A 197 17.99 -6.24 -3.06
CA VAL A 197 16.62 -5.85 -2.69
C VAL A 197 16.12 -4.88 -3.75
N THR A 198 14.89 -5.06 -4.22
CA THR A 198 14.28 -4.17 -5.20
C THR A 198 12.98 -3.58 -4.68
N THR A 199 12.90 -2.27 -4.75
CA THR A 199 11.69 -1.45 -4.55
C THR A 199 11.97 -0.03 -5.07
N ASP A 200 11.17 0.92 -4.65
CA ASP A 200 11.27 2.31 -5.08
C ASP A 200 12.53 2.98 -4.50
N ASN A 201 13.22 3.70 -5.33
CA ASN A 201 14.54 4.29 -5.07
C ASN A 201 14.62 5.09 -3.76
N VAL A 202 13.56 5.81 -3.40
CA VAL A 202 13.59 6.66 -2.18
C VAL A 202 13.50 5.80 -0.92
N ILE A 203 12.74 4.71 -0.96
CA ILE A 203 12.69 3.73 0.15
C ILE A 203 14.07 3.08 0.31
N LEU A 204 14.66 2.62 -0.80
CA LEU A 204 16.00 2.04 -0.79
C LEU A 204 17.05 3.04 -0.30
N GLY A 205 16.96 4.31 -0.74
CA GLY A 205 17.83 5.38 -0.25
C GLY A 205 17.69 5.66 1.25
N GLY A 206 16.49 5.48 1.81
CA GLY A 206 16.28 5.55 3.25
C GLY A 206 17.03 4.45 4.01
N TYR A 207 17.14 3.26 3.43
CA TYR A 207 17.90 2.14 3.99
C TYR A 207 19.42 2.25 3.73
N GLU A 208 19.80 2.72 2.53
CA GLU A 208 21.21 3.03 2.25
C GLU A 208 21.76 4.06 3.25
N ALA A 209 20.99 5.10 3.55
CA ALA A 209 21.38 6.13 4.52
C ALA A 209 21.56 5.60 5.96
N GLN A 210 20.91 4.47 6.30
CA GLN A 210 21.09 3.81 7.60
C GLN A 210 22.36 2.92 7.66
N ASP A 211 22.89 2.49 6.52
CA ASP A 211 24.04 1.59 6.41
C ASP A 211 24.93 1.93 5.21
N PRO A 212 25.40 3.20 5.10
CA PRO A 212 26.11 3.67 3.91
C PRO A 212 27.50 3.06 3.73
N ALA A 213 28.03 2.40 4.76
CA ALA A 213 29.31 1.68 4.67
C ALA A 213 29.17 0.36 3.89
N ASN A 214 28.03 -0.31 3.97
CA ASN A 214 27.85 -1.66 3.46
C ASN A 214 26.91 -1.76 2.26
N LEU A 215 25.99 -0.80 2.09
CA LEU A 215 24.94 -0.83 1.06
C LEU A 215 25.12 0.29 0.05
N GLU A 216 24.67 0.06 -1.18
CA GLU A 216 24.64 1.05 -2.26
C GLU A 216 23.43 0.86 -3.17
N LEU A 217 22.85 1.99 -3.65
CA LEU A 217 21.88 1.98 -4.74
C LEU A 217 22.58 1.81 -6.07
N VAL A 218 22.04 0.94 -6.92
CA VAL A 218 22.55 0.70 -8.27
C VAL A 218 21.43 0.60 -9.30
N GLY A 219 21.78 0.74 -10.59
CA GLY A 219 20.89 0.48 -11.72
C GLY A 219 20.00 1.67 -12.11
N GLY A 220 20.09 2.81 -11.44
CA GLY A 220 19.25 3.96 -11.74
C GLY A 220 17.75 3.68 -11.50
N LEU A 221 16.88 4.44 -12.18
CA LEU A 221 15.43 4.21 -12.16
C LEU A 221 15.02 3.50 -13.44
N PHE A 222 14.41 2.34 -13.32
CA PHE A 222 13.96 1.56 -14.48
C PHE A 222 12.43 1.46 -14.60
N THR A 223 11.68 2.11 -13.69
CA THR A 223 10.22 2.29 -13.80
C THR A 223 9.79 3.71 -13.43
N PHE A 224 8.54 4.02 -13.75
CA PHE A 224 7.80 5.18 -13.28
C PHE A 224 6.76 4.70 -12.27
N GLU A 225 6.86 5.15 -11.02
CA GLU A 225 5.99 4.74 -9.92
C GLU A 225 5.24 5.96 -9.36
N PRO A 226 4.08 6.33 -9.93
CA PRO A 226 3.27 7.45 -9.45
C PRO A 226 2.48 7.03 -8.20
N TYR A 227 2.76 7.67 -7.05
CA TYR A 227 2.04 7.37 -5.82
C TYR A 227 0.73 8.13 -5.71
N GLY A 228 -0.33 7.40 -5.39
CA GLY A 228 -1.64 7.94 -5.02
C GLY A 228 -2.08 7.47 -3.63
N ILE A 229 -3.01 8.21 -3.06
CA ILE A 229 -3.66 7.88 -1.80
C ILE A 229 -4.86 6.99 -2.13
N GLY A 230 -4.86 5.76 -1.62
CA GLY A 230 -5.92 4.80 -1.90
C GLY A 230 -7.15 5.02 -1.02
N ILE A 231 -8.31 4.96 -1.64
CA ILE A 231 -9.61 5.25 -1.04
C ILE A 231 -10.59 4.19 -1.51
N ARG A 232 -11.59 3.85 -0.71
CA ARG A 232 -12.64 2.90 -1.10
C ARG A 232 -13.29 3.35 -2.42
N LYS A 233 -13.55 2.38 -3.28
CA LYS A 233 -14.22 2.61 -4.57
C LYS A 233 -15.56 3.31 -4.39
N GLY A 234 -15.79 4.38 -5.17
CA GLY A 234 -17.03 5.16 -5.15
C GLY A 234 -17.10 6.24 -4.05
N ASN A 235 -16.08 6.41 -3.20
CA ASN A 235 -16.06 7.46 -2.18
C ASN A 235 -15.58 8.81 -2.74
N ALA A 236 -16.36 9.40 -3.65
CA ALA A 236 -16.04 10.65 -4.34
C ALA A 236 -15.80 11.82 -3.36
N SER A 237 -16.52 11.85 -2.22
CA SER A 237 -16.39 12.92 -1.23
C SER A 237 -15.01 12.94 -0.59
N LEU A 238 -14.47 11.77 -0.24
CA LEU A 238 -13.12 11.65 0.33
C LEU A 238 -12.03 11.86 -0.72
N VAL A 239 -12.21 11.33 -1.95
CA VAL A 239 -11.28 11.61 -3.06
C VAL A 239 -11.14 13.11 -3.30
N LYS A 240 -12.27 13.83 -3.32
CA LYS A 240 -12.27 15.29 -3.47
C LYS A 240 -11.54 15.97 -2.31
N ALA A 241 -11.85 15.63 -1.07
CA ALA A 241 -11.23 16.24 0.12
C ALA A 241 -9.71 16.01 0.14
N VAL A 242 -9.24 14.82 -0.26
CA VAL A 242 -7.81 14.49 -0.37
C VAL A 242 -7.14 15.30 -1.49
N ASN A 243 -7.76 15.38 -2.68
CA ASN A 243 -7.22 16.16 -3.80
C ASN A 243 -7.15 17.66 -3.47
N ASP A 244 -8.18 18.19 -2.80
CA ASP A 244 -8.18 19.58 -2.31
C ASP A 244 -7.05 19.78 -1.29
N THR A 245 -6.78 18.81 -0.41
CA THR A 245 -5.64 18.87 0.53
C THR A 245 -4.30 18.95 -0.20
N LEU A 246 -4.09 18.12 -1.21
CA LEU A 246 -2.85 18.13 -2.01
C LEU A 246 -2.68 19.48 -2.74
N ALA A 247 -3.74 20.03 -3.30
CA ALA A 247 -3.74 21.33 -3.95
C ALA A 247 -3.38 22.45 -2.97
N ASP A 248 -3.97 22.45 -1.77
CA ASP A 248 -3.71 23.42 -0.71
C ASP A 248 -2.26 23.33 -0.21
N LEU A 249 -1.71 22.14 -0.01
CA LEU A 249 -0.32 21.92 0.38
C LEU A 249 0.66 22.50 -0.67
N LYS A 250 0.36 22.32 -1.96
CA LYS A 250 1.17 22.91 -3.04
C LYS A 250 1.06 24.42 -3.01
N LYS A 251 -0.16 24.96 -2.96
CA LYS A 251 -0.43 26.41 -3.01
C LYS A 251 0.19 27.17 -1.84
N SER A 252 0.18 26.59 -0.64
CA SER A 252 0.74 27.18 0.58
C SER A 252 2.26 27.03 0.70
N GLY A 253 2.90 26.22 -0.15
CA GLY A 253 4.31 25.84 -0.04
C GLY A 253 4.60 24.82 1.07
N GLU A 254 3.59 24.34 1.79
CA GLU A 254 3.78 23.38 2.87
C GLU A 254 4.24 22.01 2.35
N TYR A 255 3.81 21.61 1.15
CA TYR A 255 4.33 20.41 0.50
C TYR A 255 5.86 20.44 0.35
N ALA A 256 6.41 21.57 -0.09
CA ALA A 256 7.87 21.71 -0.25
C ALA A 256 8.60 21.59 1.09
N LYS A 257 8.04 22.15 2.18
CA LYS A 257 8.61 22.01 3.53
C LYS A 257 8.56 20.56 4.04
N ILE A 258 7.45 19.84 3.81
CA ILE A 258 7.34 18.41 4.14
C ILE A 258 8.37 17.62 3.33
N HIS A 259 8.48 17.90 2.03
CA HIS A 259 9.43 17.24 1.14
C HIS A 259 10.88 17.45 1.61
N GLU A 260 11.28 18.68 1.90
CA GLU A 260 12.63 18.98 2.39
C GLU A 260 12.93 18.34 3.75
N ARG A 261 11.96 18.37 4.67
CA ARG A 261 12.08 17.76 6.01
C ARG A 261 12.47 16.30 5.93
N TRP A 262 11.80 15.54 5.08
CA TRP A 262 11.94 14.09 5.04
C TRP A 262 12.93 13.59 3.99
N LEU A 263 12.98 14.24 2.84
CA LEU A 263 13.79 13.77 1.71
C LEU A 263 15.13 14.52 1.62
N LYS A 264 15.33 15.54 2.47
CA LYS A 264 16.56 16.34 2.54
C LYS A 264 16.95 16.99 1.20
N LYS A 265 15.99 17.20 0.33
CA LYS A 265 16.15 17.77 -1.01
C LYS A 265 14.97 18.70 -1.27
N SER A 266 15.19 19.74 -2.08
CA SER A 266 14.10 20.54 -2.65
C SER A 266 13.25 19.69 -3.58
N VAL A 267 12.02 20.11 -3.82
CA VAL A 267 11.16 19.44 -4.81
C VAL A 267 11.85 19.42 -6.17
N PRO A 268 11.78 18.32 -6.94
CA PRO A 268 12.41 18.22 -8.24
C PRO A 268 11.91 19.31 -9.21
N GLY A 269 12.74 19.73 -10.16
CA GLY A 269 12.38 20.75 -11.15
C GLY A 269 11.20 20.38 -12.04
N ASP A 270 10.95 19.08 -12.23
CA ASP A 270 9.79 18.55 -12.97
C ASP A 270 8.54 18.35 -12.10
N PHE A 271 8.58 18.76 -10.83
CA PHE A 271 7.48 18.62 -9.85
C PHE A 271 6.12 19.05 -10.41
N GLY A 272 6.07 20.15 -11.14
CA GLY A 272 4.84 20.67 -11.73
C GLY A 272 4.24 19.78 -12.82
N GLN A 273 5.02 18.86 -13.39
CA GLN A 273 4.58 17.97 -14.47
C GLN A 273 3.82 16.74 -13.96
N TRP A 274 4.16 16.26 -12.77
CA TRP A 274 3.60 15.02 -12.23
C TRP A 274 2.77 15.23 -10.94
N PHE A 275 3.06 16.24 -10.13
CA PHE A 275 2.29 16.50 -8.92
C PHE A 275 0.87 16.92 -9.25
N ASN A 276 -0.08 16.31 -8.57
CA ASN A 276 -1.52 16.50 -8.78
C ASN A 276 -2.01 16.03 -10.17
N MET A 277 -1.24 15.16 -10.85
CA MET A 277 -1.68 14.49 -12.07
C MET A 277 -2.89 13.59 -11.74
N PRO A 278 -3.97 13.62 -12.55
CA PRO A 278 -5.11 12.72 -12.36
C PRO A 278 -4.70 11.24 -12.34
N ALA A 279 -5.37 10.46 -11.48
CA ALA A 279 -5.05 9.06 -11.27
C ALA A 279 -5.14 8.22 -12.56
N GLU A 280 -6.12 8.52 -13.42
CA GLU A 280 -6.33 7.83 -14.70
C GLU A 280 -5.12 8.02 -15.62
N LYS A 281 -4.64 9.27 -15.74
CA LYS A 281 -3.46 9.59 -16.55
C LYS A 281 -2.20 8.95 -15.99
N ALA A 282 -2.06 8.92 -14.67
CA ALA A 282 -0.94 8.26 -14.00
C ALA A 282 -0.94 6.75 -14.23
N ALA A 283 -2.10 6.10 -14.14
CA ALA A 283 -2.27 4.68 -14.41
C ALA A 283 -1.94 4.33 -15.88
N GLU A 284 -2.36 5.18 -16.83
CA GLU A 284 -2.02 5.01 -18.23
C GLU A 284 -0.51 5.13 -18.48
N GLN A 285 0.14 6.13 -17.89
CA GLN A 285 1.60 6.28 -18.01
C GLN A 285 2.33 5.08 -17.39
N PHE A 286 1.88 4.60 -16.22
CA PHE A 286 2.44 3.40 -15.62
C PHE A 286 2.30 2.16 -16.52
N ALA A 287 1.14 1.97 -17.15
CA ALA A 287 0.89 0.82 -18.02
C ALA A 287 1.73 0.83 -19.30
N ASN A 288 2.00 2.02 -19.84
CA ASN A 288 2.67 2.22 -21.13
C ASN A 288 4.19 2.44 -20.98
N GLN A 289 4.73 2.44 -19.74
CA GLN A 289 6.16 2.64 -19.53
C GLN A 289 6.99 1.51 -20.13
N LYS A 290 8.14 1.89 -20.69
CA LYS A 290 9.19 0.95 -21.06
C LYS A 290 10.25 0.97 -19.98
N PRO A 291 10.68 -0.17 -19.45
CA PRO A 291 11.79 -0.22 -18.51
C PRO A 291 13.06 0.36 -19.13
N GLY A 292 13.75 1.22 -18.37
CA GLY A 292 15.00 1.87 -18.80
C GLY A 292 16.21 0.94 -18.74
#